data_f6ae51ba899c107660a5a3e644a58514
#
_entry.id   f6ae51ba899c107660a5a3e644a58514
#
_cell.length_a   1.000
_cell.length_b   1.000
_cell.length_c   1.000
_cell.angle_alpha   90.00
_cell.angle_beta   90.00
_cell.angle_gamma   90.00
#
_symmetry.space_group_name_H-M   'P 1'
#
loop_
_entity.id
_entity.type
_entity.pdbx_description
1 polymer ?
#
loop_
_entity_poly.entity_id
_entity_poly.type
_entity_poly.pdbx_seq_one_letter_code
_entity_poly.pdbx_strand_id
1 'polypeptide(L)'
;MAFVYKPSAFMLPDSRYDEEKADHAVAFIEHLCHTKGKWAGKPFLLLPWQEQIVRDLFGIVKKNGKRQFLTAYIEIPKKNGKSELAAAIALYLLYADNEPSAEVYGAACDRNQASIVFDVARQMVEMSPALMRRSKIRSAGKRIINYRNAGFYQVLSAETGTKHGLNVSGLVFDEIHAQPNRKLYDVLTKGSGDAREQPLFFIITTAGNDKNSICYELHTKALDLMAGRKKDATFYPVVYGLEHEEDWTDEANWYKANPSLGHTIQIDRVREAYRNAVENPAEENVFKQLRLNIWTSASIRWIPEQVYDKGNLPIDRDFLRGRMCYGGLDLSSTSDITALVLAFPPRSDDEKYILLPFFWLPEDTLELRCRRDHVLYDVWQKQGFIQTTEGNVIHYGFIEKFIERLGETYNIREIAYDRWNATQMVQNLEDMGFTMVPFGQGFKDMSPPSKELFKLLMEGNILHGGNPVLKWMAGNVVMRQDPAGNIKPDKEKSVEKIDGIVASIMALDRCIRNGIGSGSVYDERGVIAF
;
A
#
# COMPACT_ATOMS: atom_id res chain seq x y z
N MET A 1 21.81 25.28 -18.05
CA MET A 1 21.25 26.59 -17.67
C MET A 1 21.44 26.74 -16.17
N ALA A 2 21.78 27.94 -15.70
CA ALA A 2 21.82 28.22 -14.25
C ALA A 2 20.41 28.05 -13.67
N PHE A 3 20.31 27.47 -12.46
CA PHE A 3 19.04 27.38 -11.72
C PHE A 3 18.49 28.78 -11.46
N VAL A 4 17.24 29.02 -11.82
CA VAL A 4 16.54 30.28 -11.51
C VAL A 4 15.39 29.92 -10.58
N TYR A 5 15.52 30.33 -9.32
CA TYR A 5 14.49 30.10 -8.32
C TYR A 5 13.18 30.85 -8.67
N LYS A 6 12.07 30.17 -8.42
CA LYS A 6 10.73 30.77 -8.42
C LYS A 6 9.99 30.26 -7.20
N PRO A 7 9.36 31.14 -6.41
CA PRO A 7 8.57 30.72 -5.26
C PRO A 7 7.51 29.70 -5.63
N SER A 8 7.30 28.75 -4.73
CA SER A 8 6.30 27.70 -4.88
C SER A 8 4.90 28.26 -5.11
N ALA A 9 4.11 27.58 -5.95
CA ALA A 9 2.69 27.87 -6.14
C ALA A 9 1.86 27.73 -4.82
N PHE A 10 2.43 27.11 -3.79
CA PHE A 10 1.81 26.98 -2.46
C PHE A 10 2.08 28.17 -1.53
N MET A 11 2.85 29.17 -1.96
CA MET A 11 3.02 30.40 -1.21
C MET A 11 1.69 31.15 -1.12
N LEU A 12 1.29 31.51 0.10
CA LEU A 12 0.08 32.30 0.32
C LEU A 12 0.24 33.72 -0.22
N PRO A 13 -0.86 34.39 -0.65
CA PRO A 13 -0.84 35.79 -1.08
C PRO A 13 -0.29 36.73 -0.01
N ASP A 14 -0.53 36.42 1.26
CA ASP A 14 -0.08 37.20 2.43
C ASP A 14 1.31 36.84 2.94
N SER A 15 1.93 35.79 2.39
CA SER A 15 3.33 35.43 2.65
C SER A 15 4.26 36.18 1.70
N ARG A 16 5.54 36.26 2.07
CA ARG A 16 6.58 36.85 1.22
C ARG A 16 7.76 35.91 1.11
N TYR A 17 8.50 36.04 0.04
CA TYR A 17 9.80 35.40 -0.09
C TYR A 17 10.86 36.31 0.56
N ASP A 18 11.61 35.74 1.50
CA ASP A 18 12.72 36.35 2.22
C ASP A 18 14.01 35.72 1.69
N GLU A 19 14.65 36.42 0.74
CA GLU A 19 15.83 35.93 0.03
C GLU A 19 17.01 35.71 0.99
N GLU A 20 17.19 36.61 1.97
CA GLU A 20 18.28 36.52 2.95
C GLU A 20 18.18 35.22 3.79
N LYS A 21 16.98 34.88 4.23
CA LYS A 21 16.74 33.61 4.94
C LYS A 21 16.94 32.39 4.06
N ALA A 22 16.49 32.45 2.82
CA ALA A 22 16.69 31.36 1.85
C ALA A 22 18.19 31.16 1.55
N ASP A 23 18.91 32.23 1.26
CA ASP A 23 20.34 32.19 0.98
C ASP A 23 21.16 31.71 2.19
N HIS A 24 20.75 32.13 3.41
CA HIS A 24 21.35 31.62 4.64
C HIS A 24 21.20 30.09 4.77
N ALA A 25 20.04 29.54 4.44
CA ALA A 25 19.80 28.10 4.49
C ALA A 25 20.59 27.35 3.42
N VAL A 26 20.59 27.86 2.19
CA VAL A 26 21.39 27.30 1.08
C VAL A 26 22.88 27.32 1.43
N ALA A 27 23.40 28.48 1.83
CA ALA A 27 24.81 28.63 2.18
C ALA A 27 25.21 27.71 3.34
N PHE A 28 24.40 27.58 4.38
CA PHE A 28 24.68 26.66 5.48
C PHE A 28 24.84 25.22 4.97
N ILE A 29 23.89 24.75 4.15
CA ILE A 29 23.88 23.38 3.62
C ILE A 29 25.08 23.15 2.69
N GLU A 30 25.39 24.10 1.80
CA GLU A 30 26.50 23.99 0.86
C GLU A 30 27.89 24.07 1.52
N HIS A 31 27.99 24.56 2.76
CA HIS A 31 29.19 24.49 3.58
C HIS A 31 29.37 23.13 4.29
N LEU A 32 28.38 22.24 4.23
CA LEU A 32 28.53 20.85 4.65
C LEU A 32 29.26 20.05 3.56
N CYS A 33 29.75 18.86 3.92
CA CYS A 33 30.39 17.97 2.96
C CYS A 33 29.56 16.71 2.75
N HIS A 34 29.58 16.19 1.54
CA HIS A 34 29.12 14.83 1.26
C HIS A 34 29.90 13.80 2.08
N THR A 35 29.22 12.75 2.53
CA THR A 35 29.81 11.76 3.43
C THR A 35 30.21 10.46 2.77
N LYS A 36 29.71 10.16 1.56
CA LYS A 36 29.83 8.83 0.94
C LYS A 36 30.26 8.85 -0.53
N GLY A 37 30.86 7.74 -0.93
CA GLY A 37 31.20 7.45 -2.34
C GLY A 37 32.21 8.43 -2.93
N LYS A 38 32.12 8.66 -4.24
CA LYS A 38 33.00 9.56 -5.00
C LYS A 38 32.89 11.05 -4.61
N TRP A 39 31.86 11.37 -3.82
CA TRP A 39 31.58 12.74 -3.36
C TRP A 39 32.10 13.01 -1.95
N ALA A 40 32.50 11.98 -1.18
CA ALA A 40 32.94 12.13 0.19
C ALA A 40 34.02 13.23 0.35
N GLY A 41 33.81 14.14 1.28
CA GLY A 41 34.70 15.29 1.56
C GLY A 41 34.52 16.48 0.60
N LYS A 42 33.71 16.39 -0.45
CA LYS A 42 33.41 17.52 -1.33
C LYS A 42 32.24 18.33 -0.77
N PRO A 43 32.17 19.65 -1.05
CA PRO A 43 31.03 20.48 -0.66
C PRO A 43 29.70 19.88 -1.14
N PHE A 44 28.67 19.96 -0.30
CA PHE A 44 27.33 19.49 -0.64
C PHE A 44 26.60 20.54 -1.46
N LEU A 45 26.98 20.70 -2.73
CA LEU A 45 26.28 21.60 -3.63
C LEU A 45 24.88 21.06 -3.93
N LEU A 46 23.88 21.90 -3.70
CA LEU A 46 22.47 21.55 -3.90
C LEU A 46 22.15 21.39 -5.38
N LEU A 47 21.48 20.30 -5.73
CA LEU A 47 20.85 20.15 -7.05
C LEU A 47 19.64 21.07 -7.14
N PRO A 48 19.21 21.49 -8.37
CA PRO A 48 18.09 22.41 -8.56
C PRO A 48 16.84 22.07 -7.77
N TRP A 49 16.44 20.79 -7.73
CA TRP A 49 15.28 20.33 -6.97
C TRP A 49 15.47 20.43 -5.45
N GLN A 50 16.69 20.23 -4.96
CA GLN A 50 17.02 20.35 -3.54
C GLN A 50 17.04 21.82 -3.12
N GLU A 51 17.65 22.66 -3.94
CA GLU A 51 17.69 24.11 -3.72
C GLU A 51 16.30 24.72 -3.71
N GLN A 52 15.40 24.29 -4.63
CA GLN A 52 14.01 24.72 -4.64
C GLN A 52 13.33 24.40 -3.29
N ILE A 53 13.45 23.19 -2.79
CA ILE A 53 12.88 22.77 -1.50
C ILE A 53 13.43 23.62 -0.35
N VAL A 54 14.74 23.79 -0.29
CA VAL A 54 15.39 24.56 0.79
C VAL A 54 14.94 26.02 0.76
N ARG A 55 14.91 26.65 -0.41
CA ARG A 55 14.46 28.04 -0.56
C ARG A 55 12.99 28.21 -0.21
N ASP A 56 12.13 27.32 -0.63
CA ASP A 56 10.71 27.38 -0.29
C ASP A 56 10.47 27.20 1.21
N LEU A 57 11.09 26.20 1.84
CA LEU A 57 10.87 25.90 3.24
C LEU A 57 11.38 27.01 4.18
N PHE A 58 12.52 27.60 3.87
CA PHE A 58 13.17 28.56 4.77
C PHE A 58 13.01 30.03 4.33
N GLY A 59 12.76 30.28 3.05
CA GLY A 59 12.57 31.63 2.51
C GLY A 59 11.11 32.09 2.46
N ILE A 60 10.13 31.20 2.35
CA ILE A 60 8.72 31.63 2.34
C ILE A 60 8.23 31.82 3.76
N VAL A 61 7.97 33.09 4.13
CA VAL A 61 7.60 33.50 5.49
C VAL A 61 6.27 34.25 5.52
N LYS A 62 5.55 34.08 6.63
CA LYS A 62 4.33 34.84 6.94
C LYS A 62 4.66 36.28 7.35
N LYS A 63 3.65 37.16 7.49
CA LYS A 63 3.80 38.56 7.94
C LYS A 63 4.60 38.73 9.23
N ASN A 64 4.52 37.76 10.14
CA ASN A 64 5.28 37.75 11.39
C ASN A 64 6.76 37.28 11.24
N GLY A 65 7.22 37.05 10.04
CA GLY A 65 8.58 36.61 9.75
C GLY A 65 8.88 35.14 10.05
N LYS A 66 7.89 34.35 10.49
CA LYS A 66 8.03 32.92 10.72
C LYS A 66 7.73 32.13 9.44
N ARG A 67 8.32 30.92 9.31
CA ARG A 67 8.10 30.08 8.12
C ARG A 67 6.62 29.79 7.88
N GLN A 68 6.22 29.71 6.62
CA GLN A 68 4.87 29.35 6.26
C GLN A 68 4.63 27.86 6.43
N PHE A 69 5.55 27.03 5.94
CA PHE A 69 5.41 25.58 5.92
C PHE A 69 5.89 24.94 7.22
N LEU A 70 5.02 24.17 7.85
CA LEU A 70 5.30 23.44 9.09
C LEU A 70 5.48 21.94 8.83
N THR A 71 4.91 21.42 7.74
CA THR A 71 5.09 20.06 7.29
C THR A 71 5.57 20.06 5.84
N ALA A 72 6.66 19.37 5.56
CA ALA A 72 7.15 19.09 4.22
C ALA A 72 7.04 17.59 3.97
N TYR A 73 6.35 17.21 2.89
CA TYR A 73 6.26 15.84 2.42
C TYR A 73 6.98 15.70 1.08
N ILE A 74 8.09 14.97 1.08
CA ILE A 74 8.95 14.78 -0.08
C ILE A 74 8.94 13.30 -0.46
N GLU A 75 8.27 12.97 -1.54
CA GLU A 75 8.23 11.62 -2.07
C GLU A 75 9.05 11.55 -3.36
N ILE A 76 10.10 10.73 -3.36
CA ILE A 76 11.08 10.68 -4.45
C ILE A 76 11.74 9.29 -4.52
N PRO A 77 12.03 8.74 -5.72
CA PRO A 77 12.65 7.41 -5.88
C PRO A 77 13.96 7.24 -5.11
N LYS A 78 14.37 5.98 -4.93
CA LYS A 78 15.66 5.65 -4.27
C LYS A 78 16.85 6.22 -5.05
N LYS A 79 17.92 6.56 -4.29
CA LYS A 79 19.22 7.05 -4.79
C LYS A 79 19.25 8.51 -5.30
N ASN A 80 18.16 9.26 -5.13
CA ASN A 80 18.14 10.69 -5.44
C ASN A 80 18.83 11.60 -4.38
N GLY A 81 19.47 11.06 -3.35
CA GLY A 81 20.20 11.87 -2.34
C GLY A 81 19.36 12.25 -1.11
N LYS A 82 18.25 11.54 -0.85
CA LYS A 82 17.32 11.81 0.26
C LYS A 82 18.01 11.95 1.63
N SER A 83 18.80 10.95 2.01
CA SER A 83 19.38 10.88 3.36
C SER A 83 20.39 11.98 3.65
N GLU A 84 21.16 12.44 2.63
CA GLU A 84 22.08 13.58 2.79
C GLU A 84 21.33 14.90 2.92
N LEU A 85 20.28 15.13 2.11
CA LEU A 85 19.41 16.30 2.26
C LEU A 85 18.72 16.32 3.63
N ALA A 86 18.14 15.18 4.05
CA ALA A 86 17.49 15.03 5.35
C ALA A 86 18.44 15.32 6.53
N ALA A 87 19.69 14.84 6.45
CA ALA A 87 20.73 15.12 7.44
C ALA A 87 21.10 16.61 7.46
N ALA A 88 21.26 17.24 6.31
CA ALA A 88 21.57 18.66 6.19
C ALA A 88 20.44 19.54 6.77
N ILE A 89 19.18 19.20 6.50
CA ILE A 89 18.00 19.87 7.09
C ILE A 89 18.01 19.71 8.62
N ALA A 90 18.26 18.49 9.14
CA ALA A 90 18.36 18.29 10.60
C ALA A 90 19.44 19.15 11.24
N LEU A 91 20.60 19.27 10.59
CA LEU A 91 21.69 20.12 11.06
C LEU A 91 21.36 21.62 10.96
N TYR A 92 20.71 22.06 9.88
CA TYR A 92 20.23 23.43 9.76
C TYR A 92 19.29 23.79 10.92
N LEU A 93 18.28 22.95 11.19
CA LEU A 93 17.35 23.13 12.30
C LEU A 93 18.04 23.17 13.67
N LEU A 94 19.12 22.41 13.85
CA LEU A 94 19.90 22.40 15.10
C LEU A 94 20.80 23.62 15.27
N TYR A 95 21.46 24.09 14.19
CA TYR A 95 22.55 25.05 14.29
C TYR A 95 22.22 26.46 13.80
N ALA A 96 21.28 26.60 12.86
CA ALA A 96 21.14 27.82 12.07
C ALA A 96 19.71 28.36 11.95
N ASP A 97 18.69 27.61 12.38
CA ASP A 97 17.27 28.03 12.34
C ASP A 97 16.90 29.03 13.47
N ASN A 98 17.87 29.39 14.33
CA ASN A 98 17.71 30.31 15.45
C ASN A 98 16.66 29.92 16.49
N GLU A 99 16.32 28.64 16.60
CA GLU A 99 15.42 28.12 17.61
C GLU A 99 16.16 27.92 18.94
N PRO A 100 15.73 28.58 20.05
CA PRO A 100 16.33 28.36 21.36
C PRO A 100 16.06 26.93 21.85
N SER A 101 17.10 26.29 22.42
CA SER A 101 16.99 24.91 22.93
C SER A 101 16.33 23.98 21.93
N ALA A 102 16.78 24.00 20.67
CA ALA A 102 16.22 23.24 19.58
C ALA A 102 16.17 21.73 19.89
N GLU A 103 14.99 21.13 19.85
CA GLU A 103 14.80 19.69 19.96
C GLU A 103 14.50 19.12 18.59
N VAL A 104 15.53 18.62 17.92
CA VAL A 104 15.44 17.98 16.60
C VAL A 104 15.46 16.47 16.76
N TYR A 105 14.52 15.79 16.13
CA TYR A 105 14.39 14.35 16.22
C TYR A 105 14.49 13.68 14.86
N GLY A 106 15.14 12.50 14.82
CA GLY A 106 15.15 11.60 13.68
C GLY A 106 14.27 10.38 13.97
N ALA A 107 13.35 10.06 13.09
CA ALA A 107 12.45 8.92 13.21
C ALA A 107 12.40 8.12 11.89
N ALA A 108 12.19 6.80 11.99
CA ALA A 108 11.91 5.88 10.90
C ALA A 108 11.12 4.67 11.44
N CYS A 109 10.89 3.65 10.61
CA CYS A 109 10.20 2.43 11.05
C CYS A 109 10.92 1.69 12.19
N ASP A 110 12.25 1.79 12.25
CA ASP A 110 13.06 1.28 13.33
C ASP A 110 14.25 2.21 13.61
N ARG A 111 14.95 1.96 14.75
CA ARG A 111 16.09 2.78 15.17
C ARG A 111 17.29 2.67 14.24
N ASN A 112 17.51 1.55 13.58
CA ASN A 112 18.64 1.36 12.67
C ASN A 112 18.43 2.19 11.40
N GLN A 113 17.22 2.21 10.86
CA GLN A 113 16.87 3.05 9.71
C GLN A 113 17.00 4.54 10.05
N ALA A 114 16.44 4.99 11.18
CA ALA A 114 16.62 6.38 11.64
C ALA A 114 18.10 6.75 11.88
N SER A 115 18.92 5.77 12.24
CA SER A 115 20.38 5.97 12.42
C SER A 115 21.13 6.26 11.14
N ILE A 116 20.60 5.89 9.97
CA ILE A 116 21.25 6.16 8.66
C ILE A 116 21.39 7.65 8.44
N VAL A 117 20.32 8.42 8.66
CA VAL A 117 20.34 9.89 8.53
C VAL A 117 21.21 10.51 9.61
N PHE A 118 21.13 9.99 10.85
CA PHE A 118 21.98 10.46 11.95
C PHE A 118 23.46 10.26 11.68
N ASP A 119 23.88 9.10 11.18
CA ASP A 119 25.29 8.82 10.91
C ASP A 119 25.84 9.70 9.79
N VAL A 120 25.00 10.06 8.81
CA VAL A 120 25.34 11.08 7.79
C VAL A 120 25.51 12.45 8.47
N ALA A 121 24.54 12.89 9.28
CA ALA A 121 24.62 14.16 9.99
C ALA A 121 25.86 14.24 10.91
N ARG A 122 26.16 13.15 11.64
CA ARG A 122 27.35 13.03 12.48
C ARG A 122 28.64 13.24 11.67
N GLN A 123 28.75 12.55 10.53
CA GLN A 123 29.94 12.68 9.67
C GLN A 123 30.05 14.09 9.09
N MET A 124 28.96 14.74 8.68
CA MET A 124 28.94 16.13 8.24
C MET A 124 29.48 17.07 9.34
N VAL A 125 29.07 16.85 10.61
CA VAL A 125 29.57 17.62 11.76
C VAL A 125 31.07 17.36 11.97
N GLU A 126 31.52 16.09 11.94
CA GLU A 126 32.91 15.69 12.13
C GLU A 126 33.83 16.28 11.04
N MET A 127 33.36 16.42 9.80
CA MET A 127 34.07 17.04 8.69
C MET A 127 34.10 18.57 8.76
N SER A 128 33.27 19.20 9.60
CA SER A 128 33.23 20.66 9.75
C SER A 128 33.89 21.12 11.04
N PRO A 129 35.13 21.70 11.01
CA PRO A 129 35.78 22.20 12.22
C PRO A 129 34.96 23.24 12.98
N ALA A 130 34.15 24.03 12.28
CA ALA A 130 33.29 25.03 12.88
C ALA A 130 32.13 24.41 13.69
N LEU A 131 31.55 23.34 13.20
CA LEU A 131 30.48 22.61 13.90
C LEU A 131 31.04 21.76 15.03
N MET A 132 32.18 21.08 14.83
CA MET A 132 32.83 20.26 15.85
C MET A 132 33.19 21.05 17.12
N ARG A 133 33.72 22.27 16.99
CA ARG A 133 34.07 23.10 18.14
C ARG A 133 32.90 23.46 19.07
N ARG A 134 31.66 23.39 18.58
CA ARG A 134 30.46 23.72 19.36
C ARG A 134 29.53 22.53 19.59
N SER A 135 30.04 21.33 19.34
CA SER A 135 29.23 20.10 19.40
C SER A 135 29.78 19.07 20.36
N LYS A 136 28.85 18.29 20.96
CA LYS A 136 29.16 17.03 21.63
C LYS A 136 28.40 15.91 20.99
N ILE A 137 29.10 14.93 20.46
CA ILE A 137 28.51 13.75 19.84
C ILE A 137 28.51 12.61 20.87
N ARG A 138 27.33 12.03 21.11
CA ARG A 138 27.12 10.84 21.94
C ARG A 138 26.70 9.68 21.06
N SER A 139 27.65 8.87 20.60
CA SER A 139 27.40 7.78 19.63
C SER A 139 26.45 6.70 20.17
N ALA A 140 26.62 6.29 21.43
CA ALA A 140 25.73 5.26 22.05
C ALA A 140 24.27 5.71 22.12
N GLY A 141 24.00 6.99 22.40
CA GLY A 141 22.67 7.57 22.46
C GLY A 141 22.16 8.12 21.13
N LYS A 142 22.96 8.06 20.05
CA LYS A 142 22.67 8.69 18.75
C LYS A 142 22.18 10.14 18.93
N ARG A 143 23.01 10.98 19.59
CA ARG A 143 22.67 12.36 19.92
C ARG A 143 23.82 13.31 19.61
N ILE A 144 23.54 14.39 18.89
CA ILE A 144 24.43 15.54 18.65
C ILE A 144 23.89 16.70 19.48
N ILE A 145 24.69 17.30 20.33
CA ILE A 145 24.33 18.42 21.20
C ILE A 145 25.06 19.67 20.70
N ASN A 146 24.34 20.77 20.50
CA ASN A 146 24.90 22.09 20.21
C ASN A 146 25.02 22.89 21.51
N TYR A 147 26.22 23.19 21.93
CA TYR A 147 26.50 23.94 23.18
C TYR A 147 25.99 25.39 23.11
N ARG A 148 25.91 25.97 21.91
CA ARG A 148 25.60 27.40 21.77
C ARG A 148 24.14 27.73 22.10
N ASN A 149 23.20 26.86 21.75
CA ASN A 149 21.75 27.06 22.00
C ASN A 149 21.16 25.99 22.93
N ALA A 150 21.99 25.14 23.56
CA ALA A 150 21.56 23.98 24.36
C ALA A 150 20.63 23.00 23.62
N GLY A 151 20.57 23.07 22.28
CA GLY A 151 19.76 22.20 21.45
C GLY A 151 20.42 20.86 21.18
N PHE A 152 19.66 19.94 20.63
CA PHE A 152 20.16 18.63 20.22
C PHE A 152 19.42 18.05 19.01
N TYR A 153 20.12 17.16 18.29
CA TYR A 153 19.54 16.23 17.32
C TYR A 153 19.68 14.80 17.84
N GLN A 154 18.57 14.06 17.94
CA GLN A 154 18.55 12.73 18.53
C GLN A 154 17.67 11.76 17.74
N VAL A 155 18.14 10.51 17.57
CA VAL A 155 17.36 9.41 17.00
C VAL A 155 16.39 8.86 18.04
N LEU A 156 15.13 8.69 17.64
CA LEU A 156 14.11 8.03 18.43
C LEU A 156 14.05 6.52 18.13
N SER A 157 13.67 5.73 19.14
CA SER A 157 13.27 4.33 18.95
C SER A 157 11.83 4.27 18.40
N ALA A 158 11.43 3.16 17.80
CA ALA A 158 10.07 2.98 17.26
C ALA A 158 8.99 2.86 18.35
N GLU A 159 9.37 2.59 19.63
CA GLU A 159 8.43 2.48 20.73
C GLU A 159 7.71 3.80 21.02
N THR A 160 6.38 3.80 20.94
CA THR A 160 5.54 5.01 21.06
C THR A 160 5.27 5.42 22.52
N GLY A 161 5.24 4.47 23.45
CA GLY A 161 4.83 4.71 24.83
C GLY A 161 5.64 5.74 25.64
N THR A 162 6.88 6.03 25.20
CA THR A 162 7.80 6.96 25.89
C THR A 162 7.94 8.31 25.18
N LYS A 163 7.14 8.60 24.16
CA LYS A 163 7.30 9.79 23.31
C LYS A 163 6.29 10.92 23.58
N HIS A 164 5.37 10.70 24.51
CA HIS A 164 4.47 11.77 24.94
C HIS A 164 5.23 12.84 25.72
N GLY A 165 4.97 14.11 25.42
CA GLY A 165 5.60 15.26 26.10
C GLY A 165 6.89 15.77 25.45
N LEU A 166 7.24 15.33 24.23
CA LEU A 166 8.33 15.95 23.45
C LEU A 166 7.92 17.34 22.99
N ASN A 167 8.89 18.28 22.99
CA ASN A 167 8.71 19.65 22.52
C ASN A 167 9.48 19.84 21.20
N VAL A 168 8.91 19.28 20.12
CA VAL A 168 9.58 19.14 18.82
C VAL A 168 9.72 20.50 18.12
N SER A 169 10.96 20.94 17.89
CA SER A 169 11.27 22.05 16.99
C SER A 169 11.56 21.59 15.56
N GLY A 170 12.06 20.37 15.41
CA GLY A 170 12.30 19.75 14.12
C GLY A 170 12.14 18.23 14.17
N LEU A 171 11.49 17.65 13.17
CA LEU A 171 11.39 16.22 12.97
C LEU A 171 11.87 15.88 11.57
N VAL A 172 12.80 14.96 11.46
CA VAL A 172 13.15 14.30 10.19
C VAL A 172 12.60 12.88 10.23
N PHE A 173 11.57 12.61 9.46
CA PHE A 173 10.93 11.31 9.37
C PHE A 173 11.32 10.65 8.04
N ASP A 174 12.20 9.64 8.11
CA ASP A 174 12.72 8.95 6.94
C ASP A 174 11.93 7.66 6.67
N GLU A 175 11.68 7.37 5.39
CA GLU A 175 11.05 6.15 4.87
C GLU A 175 9.72 5.82 5.57
N ILE A 176 8.81 6.81 5.65
CA ILE A 176 7.50 6.64 6.33
C ILE A 176 6.64 5.53 5.68
N HIS A 177 6.91 5.17 4.40
CA HIS A 177 6.23 4.06 3.72
C HIS A 177 6.43 2.69 4.41
N ALA A 178 7.50 2.55 5.20
CA ALA A 178 7.81 1.32 5.93
C ALA A 178 7.17 1.26 7.33
N GLN A 179 6.38 2.27 7.73
CA GLN A 179 5.72 2.28 9.04
C GLN A 179 4.62 1.22 9.11
N PRO A 180 4.62 0.36 10.15
CA PRO A 180 3.60 -0.66 10.31
C PRO A 180 2.22 -0.09 10.68
N ASN A 181 2.16 1.13 11.22
CA ASN A 181 0.94 1.83 11.58
C ASN A 181 1.20 3.33 11.80
N ARG A 182 0.13 4.11 11.96
CA ARG A 182 0.21 5.56 12.12
C ARG A 182 0.64 6.07 13.51
N LYS A 183 0.74 5.20 14.51
CA LYS A 183 0.91 5.62 15.93
C LYS A 183 2.14 6.51 16.15
N LEU A 184 3.30 6.13 15.60
CA LEU A 184 4.53 6.91 15.76
C LEU A 184 4.40 8.30 15.10
N TYR A 185 3.84 8.36 13.90
CA TYR A 185 3.57 9.60 13.19
C TYR A 185 2.64 10.52 14.01
N ASP A 186 1.52 9.99 14.50
CA ASP A 186 0.55 10.77 15.29
C ASP A 186 1.18 11.34 16.57
N VAL A 187 1.93 10.56 17.31
CA VAL A 187 2.60 11.00 18.55
C VAL A 187 3.63 12.10 18.28
N LEU A 188 4.36 12.01 17.16
CA LEU A 188 5.43 12.96 16.84
C LEU A 188 4.95 14.24 16.16
N THR A 189 3.74 14.25 15.57
CA THR A 189 3.25 15.39 14.80
C THR A 189 2.02 16.07 15.42
N LYS A 190 1.21 15.33 16.19
CA LYS A 190 0.01 15.89 16.82
C LYS A 190 0.32 16.46 18.21
N GLY A 191 0.39 17.76 18.30
CA GLY A 191 0.61 18.49 19.54
C GLY A 191 2.07 18.60 20.00
N SER A 192 3.02 17.84 19.45
CA SER A 192 4.40 17.86 19.91
C SER A 192 5.17 19.14 19.57
N GLY A 193 4.72 19.89 18.56
CA GLY A 193 5.30 21.15 18.14
C GLY A 193 4.50 22.39 18.57
N ASP A 194 3.41 22.24 19.29
CA ASP A 194 2.47 23.34 19.60
C ASP A 194 3.09 24.48 20.45
N ALA A 195 4.12 24.14 21.25
CA ALA A 195 4.85 25.13 22.04
C ALA A 195 5.94 25.87 21.24
N ARG A 196 6.16 25.51 19.97
CA ARG A 196 7.14 26.11 19.07
C ARG A 196 6.47 27.05 18.09
N GLU A 197 7.11 28.17 17.78
CA GLU A 197 6.54 29.16 16.86
C GLU A 197 6.63 28.73 15.38
N GLN A 198 7.65 27.93 15.04
CA GLN A 198 7.90 27.51 13.66
C GLN A 198 8.48 26.07 13.58
N PRO A 199 7.81 25.06 14.16
CA PRO A 199 8.29 23.69 14.05
C PRO A 199 8.35 23.26 12.59
N LEU A 200 9.25 22.33 12.24
CA LEU A 200 9.29 21.72 10.91
C LEU A 200 9.26 20.18 11.00
N PHE A 201 8.22 19.59 10.44
CA PHE A 201 8.10 18.15 10.24
C PHE A 201 8.52 17.83 8.79
N PHE A 202 9.78 17.42 8.60
CA PHE A 202 10.36 17.08 7.30
C PHE A 202 10.24 15.58 7.08
N ILE A 203 9.30 15.17 6.23
CA ILE A 203 8.98 13.77 5.91
C ILE A 203 9.53 13.48 4.53
N ILE A 204 10.44 12.50 4.43
CA ILE A 204 11.05 12.12 3.16
C ILE A 204 10.95 10.61 2.95
N THR A 205 10.46 10.19 1.79
CA THR A 205 10.13 8.79 1.54
C THR A 205 10.22 8.42 0.06
N THR A 206 10.05 7.13 -0.22
CA THR A 206 9.68 6.59 -1.53
C THR A 206 8.22 6.15 -1.52
N ALA A 207 7.65 5.88 -2.70
CA ALA A 207 6.37 5.20 -2.82
C ALA A 207 6.39 3.88 -2.04
N GLY A 208 5.26 3.57 -1.44
CA GLY A 208 5.01 2.32 -0.76
C GLY A 208 4.22 1.34 -1.62
N ASN A 209 3.72 0.33 -0.95
CA ASN A 209 2.92 -0.73 -1.53
C ASN A 209 1.65 -1.04 -0.73
N ASP A 210 1.46 -0.35 0.41
CA ASP A 210 0.27 -0.44 1.26
C ASP A 210 -0.54 0.85 1.15
N LYS A 211 -1.67 0.78 0.45
CA LYS A 211 -2.60 1.92 0.25
C LYS A 211 -3.41 2.28 1.50
N ASN A 212 -3.35 1.47 2.57
CA ASN A 212 -3.97 1.76 3.87
C ASN A 212 -3.00 2.41 4.85
N SER A 213 -1.74 2.62 4.46
CA SER A 213 -0.71 3.21 5.30
C SER A 213 -0.87 4.72 5.47
N ILE A 214 -0.30 5.23 6.58
CA ILE A 214 -0.18 6.69 6.79
C ILE A 214 0.61 7.37 5.65
N CYS A 215 1.56 6.67 5.03
CA CYS A 215 2.30 7.20 3.89
C CYS A 215 1.39 7.45 2.69
N TYR A 216 0.46 6.52 2.38
CA TYR A 216 -0.49 6.70 1.29
C TYR A 216 -1.52 7.80 1.57
N GLU A 217 -1.94 7.98 2.83
CA GLU A 217 -2.78 9.11 3.25
C GLU A 217 -2.09 10.46 2.96
N LEU A 218 -0.79 10.57 3.31
CA LEU A 218 0.02 11.76 3.03
C LEU A 218 0.28 11.96 1.53
N HIS A 219 0.53 10.88 0.79
CA HIS A 219 0.65 10.89 -0.66
C HIS A 219 -0.62 11.44 -1.33
N THR A 220 -1.79 10.90 -0.98
CA THR A 220 -3.07 11.37 -1.51
C THR A 220 -3.32 12.84 -1.16
N LYS A 221 -3.02 13.24 0.09
CA LYS A 221 -3.10 14.65 0.50
C LYS A 221 -2.17 15.53 -0.36
N ALA A 222 -0.94 15.09 -0.61
CA ALA A 222 0.01 15.83 -1.42
C ALA A 222 -0.50 16.01 -2.86
N LEU A 223 -0.99 14.96 -3.50
CA LEU A 223 -1.57 15.01 -4.84
C LEU A 223 -2.81 15.90 -4.90
N ASP A 224 -3.69 15.86 -3.88
CA ASP A 224 -4.87 16.72 -3.81
C ASP A 224 -4.52 18.21 -3.71
N LEU A 225 -3.45 18.53 -2.96
CA LEU A 225 -2.92 19.89 -2.85
C LEU A 225 -2.29 20.35 -4.17
N MET A 226 -1.46 19.49 -4.79
CA MET A 226 -0.82 19.79 -6.08
C MET A 226 -1.84 19.99 -7.20
N ALA A 227 -2.94 19.25 -7.18
CA ALA A 227 -4.04 19.39 -8.13
C ALA A 227 -5.05 20.51 -7.76
N GLY A 228 -4.85 21.23 -6.64
CA GLY A 228 -5.75 22.29 -6.19
C GLY A 228 -7.11 21.80 -5.64
N ARG A 229 -7.29 20.48 -5.44
CA ARG A 229 -8.53 19.90 -4.89
C ARG A 229 -8.68 20.16 -3.39
N LYS A 230 -7.56 20.33 -2.68
CA LYS A 230 -7.52 20.70 -1.26
C LYS A 230 -6.64 21.91 -1.05
N LYS A 231 -6.78 22.55 0.10
CA LYS A 231 -5.94 23.70 0.54
C LYS A 231 -5.41 23.42 1.94
N ASP A 232 -4.09 23.49 2.11
CA ASP A 232 -3.41 23.50 3.40
C ASP A 232 -2.16 24.38 3.28
N ALA A 233 -2.25 25.55 3.86
CA ALA A 233 -1.20 26.57 3.75
C ALA A 233 0.11 26.21 4.47
N THR A 234 0.06 25.24 5.38
CA THR A 234 1.21 24.83 6.19
C THR A 234 1.89 23.56 5.70
N PHE A 235 1.30 22.91 4.68
CA PHE A 235 1.81 21.69 4.10
C PHE A 235 2.52 21.95 2.77
N TYR A 236 3.75 21.51 2.64
CA TYR A 236 4.58 21.64 1.43
C TYR A 236 4.68 20.28 0.73
N PRO A 237 3.94 20.05 -0.37
CA PRO A 237 3.95 18.78 -1.09
C PRO A 237 5.00 18.77 -2.21
N VAL A 238 5.80 17.70 -2.27
CA VAL A 238 6.68 17.40 -3.41
C VAL A 238 6.59 15.91 -3.71
N VAL A 239 6.14 15.56 -4.91
CA VAL A 239 6.05 14.18 -5.37
C VAL A 239 6.75 14.06 -6.72
N TYR A 240 7.86 13.33 -6.75
CA TYR A 240 8.56 12.92 -7.96
C TYR A 240 8.26 11.45 -8.23
N GLY A 241 7.68 11.15 -9.37
CA GLY A 241 7.31 9.79 -9.76
C GLY A 241 6.54 9.80 -11.06
N LEU A 242 6.09 8.63 -11.47
CA LEU A 242 5.16 8.44 -12.57
C LEU A 242 3.77 8.08 -12.04
N GLU A 243 2.75 8.51 -12.75
CA GLU A 243 1.39 8.02 -12.55
C GLU A 243 1.25 6.60 -13.13
N HIS A 244 0.22 5.88 -12.70
CA HIS A 244 0.06 4.47 -13.08
C HIS A 244 -0.17 4.27 -14.59
N GLU A 245 -0.76 5.26 -15.26
CA GLU A 245 -1.10 5.26 -16.68
C GLU A 245 0.08 5.68 -17.57
N GLU A 246 1.15 6.25 -16.99
CA GLU A 246 2.32 6.68 -17.76
C GLU A 246 3.18 5.48 -18.16
N ASP A 247 3.74 5.55 -19.36
CA ASP A 247 4.60 4.49 -19.89
C ASP A 247 5.93 4.41 -19.10
N TRP A 248 6.03 3.39 -18.25
CA TRP A 248 7.21 3.12 -17.43
C TRP A 248 8.41 2.62 -18.25
N THR A 249 8.21 2.23 -19.51
CA THR A 249 9.26 1.74 -20.39
C THR A 249 9.97 2.87 -21.13
N ASP A 250 9.38 4.06 -21.20
CA ASP A 250 9.97 5.24 -21.84
C ASP A 250 11.05 5.85 -20.93
N GLU A 251 12.30 5.91 -21.45
CA GLU A 251 13.45 6.50 -20.75
C GLU A 251 13.24 7.99 -20.42
N ALA A 252 12.47 8.74 -21.20
CA ALA A 252 12.16 10.14 -20.94
C ALA A 252 11.40 10.29 -19.61
N ASN A 253 10.51 9.34 -19.31
CA ASN A 253 9.76 9.30 -18.06
C ASN A 253 10.65 8.99 -16.85
N TRP A 254 11.78 8.27 -17.04
CA TRP A 254 12.72 8.03 -15.95
C TRP A 254 13.38 9.32 -15.44
N TYR A 255 13.65 10.28 -16.35
CA TYR A 255 14.15 11.61 -15.97
C TYR A 255 13.09 12.43 -15.24
N LYS A 256 11.81 12.33 -15.62
CA LYS A 256 10.68 12.96 -14.91
C LYS A 256 10.61 12.48 -13.46
N ALA A 257 10.72 11.17 -13.25
CA ALA A 257 10.66 10.57 -11.91
C ALA A 257 11.91 10.83 -11.07
N ASN A 258 13.09 10.98 -11.69
CA ASN A 258 14.39 11.05 -11.00
C ASN A 258 15.13 12.35 -11.29
N PRO A 259 14.87 13.43 -10.53
CA PRO A 259 15.50 14.73 -10.80
C PRO A 259 17.02 14.74 -10.54
N SER A 260 17.59 13.68 -9.96
CA SER A 260 19.05 13.49 -9.78
C SER A 260 19.67 12.55 -10.83
N LEU A 261 18.91 12.13 -11.85
CA LEU A 261 19.41 11.26 -12.91
C LEU A 261 20.43 12.02 -13.77
N GLY A 262 21.54 11.38 -14.04
CA GLY A 262 22.71 12.01 -14.67
C GLY A 262 23.70 12.66 -13.68
N HIS A 263 23.29 12.89 -12.42
CA HIS A 263 24.15 13.43 -11.35
C HIS A 263 24.55 12.36 -10.34
N THR A 264 23.63 11.99 -9.45
CA THR A 264 23.87 10.95 -8.43
C THR A 264 23.52 9.57 -8.92
N ILE A 265 22.59 9.45 -9.85
CA ILE A 265 22.13 8.21 -10.48
C ILE A 265 22.70 8.14 -11.89
N GLN A 266 23.42 7.06 -12.20
CA GLN A 266 23.92 6.79 -13.56
C GLN A 266 22.82 6.12 -14.36
N ILE A 267 22.54 6.61 -15.59
CA ILE A 267 21.48 6.10 -16.46
C ILE A 267 21.67 4.62 -16.79
N ASP A 268 22.91 4.16 -16.98
CA ASP A 268 23.20 2.77 -17.32
C ASP A 268 22.76 1.78 -16.22
N ARG A 269 22.79 2.21 -14.95
CA ARG A 269 22.27 1.43 -13.83
C ARG A 269 20.75 1.33 -13.83
N VAL A 270 20.07 2.35 -14.33
CA VAL A 270 18.61 2.33 -14.48
C VAL A 270 18.23 1.42 -15.66
N ARG A 271 18.96 1.51 -16.78
CA ARG A 271 18.79 0.63 -17.94
C ARG A 271 19.02 -0.85 -17.61
N GLU A 272 20.03 -1.14 -16.78
CA GLU A 272 20.28 -2.51 -16.28
C GLU A 272 19.11 -3.03 -15.44
N ALA A 273 18.63 -2.22 -14.48
CA ALA A 273 17.48 -2.58 -13.65
C ALA A 273 16.19 -2.74 -14.47
N TYR A 274 16.00 -1.90 -15.51
CA TYR A 274 14.88 -2.01 -16.44
C TYR A 274 14.90 -3.32 -17.23
N ARG A 275 16.04 -3.73 -17.79
CA ARG A 275 16.15 -5.01 -18.51
C ARG A 275 15.75 -6.20 -17.62
N ASN A 276 16.24 -6.22 -16.38
CA ASN A 276 15.86 -7.25 -15.41
C ASN A 276 14.36 -7.23 -15.12
N ALA A 277 13.75 -6.04 -15.03
CA ALA A 277 12.32 -5.88 -14.76
C ALA A 277 11.43 -6.36 -15.92
N VAL A 278 11.88 -6.19 -17.17
CA VAL A 278 11.16 -6.70 -18.36
C VAL A 278 11.22 -8.22 -18.43
N GLU A 279 12.35 -8.83 -18.05
CA GLU A 279 12.55 -10.28 -18.10
C GLU A 279 11.88 -11.00 -16.92
N ASN A 280 11.68 -10.33 -15.79
CA ASN A 280 11.16 -10.94 -14.55
C ASN A 280 10.01 -10.10 -13.95
N PRO A 281 8.76 -10.58 -14.00
CA PRO A 281 7.60 -9.88 -13.44
C PRO A 281 7.72 -9.53 -11.94
N ALA A 282 8.50 -10.28 -11.16
CA ALA A 282 8.76 -9.96 -9.76
C ALA A 282 9.62 -8.70 -9.61
N GLU A 283 10.56 -8.48 -10.52
CA GLU A 283 11.43 -7.30 -10.55
C GLU A 283 10.72 -6.07 -11.13
N GLU A 284 9.67 -6.24 -11.93
CA GLU A 284 8.89 -5.14 -12.50
C GLU A 284 8.30 -4.23 -11.42
N ASN A 285 7.62 -4.81 -10.42
CA ASN A 285 7.05 -4.05 -9.31
C ASN A 285 8.14 -3.35 -8.48
N VAL A 286 9.27 -4.02 -8.28
CA VAL A 286 10.43 -3.45 -7.58
C VAL A 286 11.01 -2.26 -8.35
N PHE A 287 11.15 -2.38 -9.67
CA PHE A 287 11.61 -1.29 -10.54
C PHE A 287 10.64 -0.11 -10.50
N LYS A 288 9.35 -0.37 -10.73
CA LYS A 288 8.28 0.64 -10.69
C LYS A 288 8.27 1.40 -9.36
N GLN A 289 8.29 0.70 -8.23
CA GLN A 289 8.28 1.31 -6.91
C GLN A 289 9.58 2.07 -6.61
N LEU A 290 10.74 1.42 -6.75
CA LEU A 290 11.99 1.97 -6.24
C LEU A 290 12.69 2.95 -7.20
N ARG A 291 12.46 2.82 -8.52
CA ARG A 291 13.08 3.64 -9.56
C ARG A 291 12.15 4.69 -10.14
N LEU A 292 10.86 4.43 -10.17
CA LEU A 292 9.87 5.34 -10.78
C LEU A 292 8.87 5.90 -9.78
N ASN A 293 8.94 5.46 -8.52
CA ASN A 293 8.08 5.94 -7.44
C ASN A 293 6.59 5.73 -7.73
N ILE A 294 6.26 4.67 -8.45
CA ILE A 294 4.89 4.25 -8.71
C ILE A 294 4.40 3.46 -7.50
N TRP A 295 3.25 3.81 -6.96
CA TRP A 295 2.59 3.03 -5.92
C TRP A 295 2.12 1.69 -6.50
N THR A 296 2.80 0.62 -6.11
CA THR A 296 2.45 -0.75 -6.52
C THR A 296 1.63 -1.42 -5.41
N SER A 297 0.87 -2.47 -5.73
CA SER A 297 0.28 -3.31 -4.70
C SER A 297 1.35 -4.23 -4.09
N ALA A 298 1.32 -4.42 -2.77
CA ALA A 298 2.36 -5.03 -1.93
C ALA A 298 2.73 -6.47 -2.27
N SER A 299 1.99 -7.14 -3.11
CA SER A 299 2.17 -8.56 -3.35
C SER A 299 2.40 -8.84 -4.82
N ILE A 300 3.28 -9.77 -5.08
CA ILE A 300 3.25 -10.53 -6.34
C ILE A 300 1.81 -11.02 -6.45
N ARG A 301 1.04 -10.41 -7.34
CA ARG A 301 -0.33 -10.86 -7.63
C ARG A 301 -0.24 -12.33 -7.97
N TRP A 302 -0.93 -13.15 -7.21
CA TRP A 302 -0.97 -14.58 -7.51
C TRP A 302 -1.50 -14.83 -8.91
N ILE A 303 -2.55 -14.11 -9.28
CA ILE A 303 -3.19 -14.19 -10.61
C ILE A 303 -2.87 -12.90 -11.38
N PRO A 304 -2.01 -12.94 -12.41
CA PRO A 304 -1.81 -11.80 -13.30
C PRO A 304 -3.11 -11.37 -13.97
N GLU A 305 -3.35 -10.08 -14.11
CA GLU A 305 -4.60 -9.54 -14.66
C GLU A 305 -4.91 -10.08 -16.06
N GLN A 306 -3.90 -10.15 -16.92
CA GLN A 306 -4.02 -10.70 -18.27
C GLN A 306 -4.44 -12.18 -18.29
N VAL A 307 -4.05 -12.94 -17.27
CA VAL A 307 -4.44 -14.33 -17.10
C VAL A 307 -5.90 -14.43 -16.63
N TYR A 308 -6.26 -13.61 -15.65
CA TYR A 308 -7.64 -13.53 -15.15
C TYR A 308 -8.60 -13.14 -16.28
N ASP A 309 -8.26 -12.14 -17.07
CA ASP A 309 -9.12 -11.60 -18.13
C ASP A 309 -9.44 -12.58 -19.27
N LYS A 310 -8.75 -13.70 -19.38
CA LYS A 310 -9.12 -14.78 -20.31
C LYS A 310 -10.50 -15.39 -20.01
N GLY A 311 -10.96 -15.32 -18.76
CA GLY A 311 -12.26 -15.80 -18.29
C GLY A 311 -13.39 -14.77 -18.33
N ASN A 312 -13.20 -13.58 -18.91
CA ASN A 312 -14.16 -12.47 -18.88
C ASN A 312 -15.36 -12.63 -19.83
N LEU A 313 -15.52 -13.76 -20.54
CA LEU A 313 -16.64 -13.96 -21.44
C LEU A 313 -17.97 -13.97 -20.67
N PRO A 314 -19.04 -13.37 -21.23
CA PRO A 314 -20.36 -13.34 -20.60
C PRO A 314 -20.87 -14.74 -20.28
N ILE A 315 -21.49 -14.89 -19.11
CA ILE A 315 -22.10 -16.14 -18.67
C ILE A 315 -23.61 -16.07 -18.99
N ASP A 316 -24.08 -17.02 -19.80
CA ASP A 316 -25.49 -17.23 -20.02
C ASP A 316 -26.10 -18.00 -18.84
N ARG A 317 -26.87 -17.29 -17.99
CA ARG A 317 -27.48 -17.86 -16.79
C ARG A 317 -28.63 -18.82 -17.13
N ASP A 318 -29.31 -18.64 -18.26
CA ASP A 318 -30.39 -19.54 -18.67
C ASP A 318 -29.80 -20.88 -19.13
N PHE A 319 -28.65 -20.88 -19.75
CA PHE A 319 -27.90 -22.10 -20.07
C PHE A 319 -27.48 -22.90 -18.81
N LEU A 320 -27.35 -22.25 -17.66
CA LEU A 320 -26.98 -22.90 -16.40
C LEU A 320 -28.20 -23.47 -15.63
N ARG A 321 -29.42 -23.18 -16.00
CA ARG A 321 -30.64 -23.68 -15.31
C ARG A 321 -30.65 -25.20 -15.24
N GLY A 322 -30.92 -25.73 -14.04
CA GLY A 322 -30.93 -27.17 -13.76
C GLY A 322 -29.56 -27.88 -13.84
N ARG A 323 -28.49 -27.17 -14.20
CA ARG A 323 -27.15 -27.75 -14.24
C ARG A 323 -26.65 -28.06 -12.85
N MET A 324 -25.93 -29.16 -12.75
CA MET A 324 -25.19 -29.54 -11.56
C MET A 324 -24.09 -28.54 -11.26
N CYS A 325 -23.98 -28.12 -10.01
CA CYS A 325 -22.94 -27.23 -9.52
C CYS A 325 -22.59 -27.51 -8.06
N TYR A 326 -21.49 -26.91 -7.62
CA TYR A 326 -20.96 -27.00 -6.28
C TYR A 326 -20.73 -25.61 -5.71
N GLY A 327 -21.09 -25.39 -4.43
CA GLY A 327 -20.96 -24.12 -3.76
C GLY A 327 -19.69 -24.03 -2.92
N GLY A 328 -19.14 -22.83 -2.80
CA GLY A 328 -18.17 -22.47 -1.78
C GLY A 328 -18.67 -21.22 -1.05
N LEU A 329 -18.78 -21.29 0.26
CA LEU A 329 -19.35 -20.24 1.13
C LEU A 329 -18.27 -19.77 2.12
N ASP A 330 -17.84 -18.52 1.98
CA ASP A 330 -16.93 -17.86 2.93
C ASP A 330 -17.72 -16.78 3.70
N LEU A 331 -17.98 -17.04 4.98
CA LEU A 331 -18.82 -16.21 5.84
C LEU A 331 -17.99 -15.16 6.57
N SER A 332 -18.51 -13.96 6.61
CA SER A 332 -17.99 -12.85 7.39
C SER A 332 -18.94 -12.49 8.52
N SER A 333 -18.42 -12.17 9.70
CA SER A 333 -19.26 -11.71 10.82
C SER A 333 -19.39 -10.19 10.89
N THR A 334 -18.33 -9.42 10.71
CA THR A 334 -18.35 -7.97 10.96
C THR A 334 -17.51 -7.12 10.02
N SER A 335 -16.40 -7.59 9.49
CA SER A 335 -15.44 -6.75 8.76
C SER A 335 -15.22 -7.13 7.30
N ASP A 336 -15.48 -8.36 6.92
CA ASP A 336 -15.19 -8.88 5.58
C ASP A 336 -16.46 -8.93 4.71
N ILE A 337 -16.34 -9.38 3.47
CA ILE A 337 -17.44 -9.59 2.53
C ILE A 337 -17.88 -11.04 2.66
N THR A 338 -19.17 -11.29 2.84
CA THR A 338 -19.68 -12.65 2.70
C THR A 338 -19.75 -13.01 1.22
N ALA A 339 -19.17 -14.14 0.85
CA ALA A 339 -19.09 -14.60 -0.53
C ALA A 339 -19.64 -16.02 -0.70
N LEU A 340 -20.49 -16.21 -1.70
CA LEU A 340 -20.86 -17.51 -2.22
C LEU A 340 -20.43 -17.59 -3.68
N VAL A 341 -19.78 -18.68 -4.07
CA VAL A 341 -19.46 -18.93 -5.47
C VAL A 341 -19.99 -20.31 -5.85
N LEU A 342 -20.73 -20.37 -6.95
CA LEU A 342 -21.14 -21.65 -7.56
C LEU A 342 -20.17 -22.01 -8.67
N ALA A 343 -19.59 -23.20 -8.63
CA ALA A 343 -18.74 -23.77 -9.66
C ALA A 343 -19.51 -24.84 -10.46
N PHE A 344 -19.61 -24.64 -11.77
CA PHE A 344 -20.25 -25.56 -12.70
C PHE A 344 -19.17 -26.33 -13.46
N PRO A 345 -19.15 -27.68 -13.41
CA PRO A 345 -18.20 -28.48 -14.18
C PRO A 345 -18.56 -28.45 -15.67
N PRO A 346 -17.58 -28.62 -16.57
CA PRO A 346 -17.82 -28.85 -17.98
C PRO A 346 -18.56 -30.19 -18.19
N ARG A 347 -19.44 -30.27 -19.19
CA ARG A 347 -20.18 -31.50 -19.56
C ARG A 347 -19.50 -32.28 -20.68
N SER A 348 -18.55 -31.64 -21.36
CA SER A 348 -17.72 -32.22 -22.42
C SER A 348 -16.32 -31.61 -22.37
N ASP A 349 -15.36 -32.19 -23.07
CA ASP A 349 -13.98 -31.72 -23.16
C ASP A 349 -13.87 -30.29 -23.78
N ASP A 350 -14.85 -29.87 -24.56
CA ASP A 350 -14.88 -28.54 -25.19
C ASP A 350 -15.52 -27.46 -24.31
N GLU A 351 -16.19 -27.84 -23.21
CA GLU A 351 -16.76 -26.89 -22.27
C GLU A 351 -15.74 -26.44 -21.22
N LYS A 352 -15.94 -25.23 -20.66
CA LYS A 352 -15.11 -24.67 -19.61
C LYS A 352 -15.82 -24.75 -18.26
N TYR A 353 -15.04 -24.74 -17.18
CA TYR A 353 -15.59 -24.48 -15.84
C TYR A 353 -16.22 -23.09 -15.79
N ILE A 354 -17.31 -22.93 -15.03
CA ILE A 354 -17.96 -21.63 -14.86
C ILE A 354 -18.06 -21.31 -13.38
N LEU A 355 -17.61 -20.11 -12.98
CA LEU A 355 -17.77 -19.56 -11.63
C LEU A 355 -18.83 -18.48 -11.64
N LEU A 356 -19.84 -18.64 -10.79
CA LEU A 356 -20.92 -17.66 -10.62
C LEU A 356 -20.88 -17.11 -9.19
N PRO A 357 -20.32 -15.90 -8.97
CA PRO A 357 -20.14 -15.32 -7.65
C PRO A 357 -21.34 -14.49 -7.20
N PHE A 358 -21.56 -14.46 -5.87
CA PHE A 358 -22.51 -13.62 -5.15
C PHE A 358 -21.87 -13.05 -3.90
N PHE A 359 -22.15 -11.77 -3.59
CA PHE A 359 -21.50 -11.05 -2.49
C PHE A 359 -22.50 -10.25 -1.67
N TRP A 360 -22.26 -10.16 -0.33
CA TRP A 360 -23.11 -9.42 0.59
C TRP A 360 -22.32 -8.56 1.54
N LEU A 361 -22.86 -7.37 1.84
CA LEU A 361 -22.40 -6.43 2.85
C LEU A 361 -23.56 -5.90 3.69
N PRO A 362 -23.34 -5.47 4.95
CA PRO A 362 -24.34 -4.73 5.72
C PRO A 362 -24.59 -3.35 5.11
N GLU A 363 -25.86 -2.94 5.00
CA GLU A 363 -26.27 -1.69 4.35
C GLU A 363 -25.78 -0.45 5.13
N ASP A 364 -25.98 -0.41 6.44
CA ASP A 364 -25.65 0.75 7.28
C ASP A 364 -24.13 1.08 7.30
N THR A 365 -23.29 0.10 7.01
CA THR A 365 -21.83 0.27 7.02
C THR A 365 -21.23 0.54 5.65
N LEU A 366 -22.02 0.53 4.57
CA LEU A 366 -21.54 0.58 3.18
C LEU A 366 -20.72 1.85 2.91
N GLU A 367 -21.26 3.03 3.22
CA GLU A 367 -20.54 4.30 3.01
C GLU A 367 -19.26 4.40 3.85
N LEU A 368 -19.32 3.95 5.10
CA LEU A 368 -18.16 3.94 5.98
C LEU A 368 -17.04 3.05 5.43
N ARG A 369 -17.42 1.89 4.87
CA ARG A 369 -16.49 0.96 4.22
C ARG A 369 -15.89 1.56 2.95
N CYS A 370 -16.69 2.20 2.10
CA CYS A 370 -16.18 2.91 0.91
C CYS A 370 -15.09 3.93 1.28
N ARG A 371 -15.31 4.70 2.36
CA ARG A 371 -14.35 5.71 2.84
C ARG A 371 -13.11 5.10 3.49
N ARG A 372 -13.28 4.02 4.26
CA ARG A 372 -12.19 3.36 4.98
C ARG A 372 -11.28 2.58 4.04
N ASP A 373 -11.88 1.78 3.14
CA ASP A 373 -11.17 0.83 2.28
C ASP A 373 -10.80 1.46 0.93
N HIS A 374 -11.27 2.69 0.63
CA HIS A 374 -11.11 3.39 -0.66
C HIS A 374 -11.58 2.55 -1.86
N VAL A 375 -12.65 1.75 -1.66
CA VAL A 375 -13.23 0.85 -2.65
C VAL A 375 -14.66 1.27 -2.97
N LEU A 376 -15.06 1.17 -4.24
CA LEU A 376 -16.35 1.63 -4.76
C LEU A 376 -17.47 0.59 -4.52
N TYR A 377 -17.67 0.14 -3.27
CA TYR A 377 -18.70 -0.84 -2.93
C TYR A 377 -20.11 -0.35 -3.26
N ASP A 378 -20.38 0.94 -3.10
CA ASP A 378 -21.67 1.58 -3.44
C ASP A 378 -21.96 1.56 -4.94
N VAL A 379 -20.95 1.67 -5.79
CA VAL A 379 -21.09 1.53 -7.25
C VAL A 379 -21.42 0.08 -7.60
N TRP A 380 -20.72 -0.89 -7.03
CA TRP A 380 -20.99 -2.31 -7.26
C TRP A 380 -22.34 -2.75 -6.72
N GLN A 381 -22.81 -2.15 -5.62
CA GLN A 381 -24.14 -2.38 -5.08
C GLN A 381 -25.23 -1.86 -6.06
N LYS A 382 -25.09 -0.62 -6.57
CA LYS A 382 -26.00 -0.05 -7.56
C LYS A 382 -26.04 -0.84 -8.88
N GLN A 383 -24.91 -1.45 -9.26
CA GLN A 383 -24.80 -2.30 -10.44
C GLN A 383 -25.28 -3.74 -10.21
N GLY A 384 -25.64 -4.11 -8.97
CA GLY A 384 -26.13 -5.45 -8.61
C GLY A 384 -25.04 -6.51 -8.44
N PHE A 385 -23.76 -6.14 -8.38
CA PHE A 385 -22.65 -7.06 -8.11
C PHE A 385 -22.46 -7.38 -6.63
N ILE A 386 -22.91 -6.48 -5.74
CA ILE A 386 -22.98 -6.70 -4.29
C ILE A 386 -24.43 -6.49 -3.86
N GLN A 387 -24.92 -7.35 -2.99
CA GLN A 387 -26.21 -7.20 -2.33
C GLN A 387 -25.98 -6.67 -0.91
N THR A 388 -26.95 -5.92 -0.37
CA THR A 388 -26.91 -5.46 1.01
C THR A 388 -27.94 -6.17 1.86
N THR A 389 -27.61 -6.41 3.13
CA THR A 389 -28.56 -6.85 4.16
C THR A 389 -28.83 -5.69 5.11
N GLU A 390 -30.06 -5.55 5.61
CA GLU A 390 -30.43 -4.49 6.55
C GLU A 390 -29.56 -4.51 7.82
N GLY A 391 -29.22 -3.34 8.36
CA GLY A 391 -28.50 -3.16 9.62
C GLY A 391 -26.97 -3.13 9.49
N ASN A 392 -26.32 -3.23 10.65
CA ASN A 392 -24.86 -3.08 10.81
C ASN A 392 -24.06 -4.38 10.63
N VAL A 393 -24.75 -5.53 10.61
CA VAL A 393 -24.16 -6.87 10.51
C VAL A 393 -24.84 -7.65 9.40
N ILE A 394 -24.18 -8.70 8.91
CA ILE A 394 -24.75 -9.58 7.90
C ILE A 394 -25.92 -10.39 8.51
N HIS A 395 -27.09 -10.31 7.88
CA HIS A 395 -28.24 -11.15 8.22
C HIS A 395 -28.19 -12.47 7.43
N TYR A 396 -27.76 -13.53 8.08
CA TYR A 396 -27.61 -14.86 7.45
C TYR A 396 -28.93 -15.41 6.92
N GLY A 397 -30.08 -15.14 7.57
CA GLY A 397 -31.40 -15.56 7.06
C GLY A 397 -31.74 -15.00 5.66
N PHE A 398 -31.19 -13.83 5.30
CA PHE A 398 -31.33 -13.32 3.93
C PHE A 398 -30.52 -14.17 2.93
N ILE A 399 -29.32 -14.57 3.31
CA ILE A 399 -28.43 -15.39 2.48
C ILE A 399 -29.00 -16.80 2.35
N GLU A 400 -29.52 -17.39 3.43
CA GLU A 400 -30.19 -18.70 3.43
C GLU A 400 -31.33 -18.75 2.40
N LYS A 401 -32.25 -17.77 2.45
CA LYS A 401 -33.32 -17.64 1.47
C LYS A 401 -32.84 -17.41 0.03
N PHE A 402 -31.71 -16.75 -0.12
CA PHE A 402 -31.11 -16.56 -1.43
C PHE A 402 -30.56 -17.89 -1.97
N ILE A 403 -29.88 -18.67 -1.12
CA ILE A 403 -29.36 -20.01 -1.46
C ILE A 403 -30.52 -20.97 -1.80
N GLU A 404 -31.62 -20.92 -1.03
CA GLU A 404 -32.83 -21.69 -1.32
C GLU A 404 -33.34 -21.42 -2.75
N ARG A 405 -33.48 -20.15 -3.15
CA ARG A 405 -33.86 -19.77 -4.52
C ARG A 405 -32.87 -20.19 -5.58
N LEU A 406 -31.57 -20.20 -5.25
CA LEU A 406 -30.56 -20.72 -6.17
C LEU A 406 -30.71 -22.24 -6.34
N GLY A 407 -31.10 -22.99 -5.29
CA GLY A 407 -31.40 -24.42 -5.35
C GLY A 407 -32.61 -24.76 -6.22
N GLU A 408 -33.61 -23.86 -6.32
CA GLU A 408 -34.70 -23.98 -7.26
C GLU A 408 -34.26 -23.79 -8.74
N THR A 409 -33.18 -23.01 -8.93
CA THR A 409 -32.71 -22.66 -10.28
C THR A 409 -31.60 -23.59 -10.76
N TYR A 410 -30.70 -24.00 -9.88
CA TYR A 410 -29.50 -24.80 -10.16
C TYR A 410 -29.53 -26.08 -9.33
N ASN A 411 -28.92 -27.15 -9.82
CA ASN A 411 -28.78 -28.39 -9.08
C ASN A 411 -27.52 -28.34 -8.21
N ILE A 412 -27.60 -27.69 -7.03
CA ILE A 412 -26.51 -27.54 -6.07
C ILE A 412 -26.34 -28.86 -5.34
N ARG A 413 -25.23 -29.57 -5.60
CA ARG A 413 -24.95 -30.91 -5.02
C ARG A 413 -24.37 -30.80 -3.61
N GLU A 414 -23.41 -29.92 -3.41
CA GLU A 414 -22.73 -29.70 -2.14
C GLU A 414 -22.34 -28.23 -2.01
N ILE A 415 -22.26 -27.72 -0.76
CA ILE A 415 -21.74 -26.40 -0.44
C ILE A 415 -20.61 -26.56 0.57
N ALA A 416 -19.37 -26.27 0.16
CA ALA A 416 -18.22 -26.20 1.05
C ALA A 416 -18.26 -24.90 1.87
N TYR A 417 -17.98 -24.98 3.18
CA TYR A 417 -17.98 -23.81 4.07
C TYR A 417 -16.83 -23.86 5.08
N ASP A 418 -16.40 -22.70 5.57
CA ASP A 418 -15.42 -22.64 6.65
C ASP A 418 -16.09 -23.03 7.98
N ARG A 419 -15.41 -23.90 8.75
CA ARG A 419 -15.92 -24.44 10.01
C ARG A 419 -16.19 -23.41 11.10
N TRP A 420 -15.58 -22.24 11.00
CA TRP A 420 -15.65 -21.21 12.03
C TRP A 420 -16.88 -20.32 11.83
N ASN A 421 -17.69 -20.16 12.88
CA ASN A 421 -18.85 -19.27 12.98
C ASN A 421 -20.07 -19.56 12.06
N ALA A 422 -20.23 -20.80 11.52
CA ALA A 422 -21.28 -21.12 10.57
C ALA A 422 -22.39 -22.06 11.13
N THR A 423 -22.32 -22.49 12.40
CA THR A 423 -23.12 -23.62 12.92
C THR A 423 -24.61 -23.47 12.68
N GLN A 424 -25.22 -22.32 13.00
CA GLN A 424 -26.69 -22.14 12.84
C GLN A 424 -27.10 -22.10 11.37
N MET A 425 -26.36 -21.37 10.54
CA MET A 425 -26.65 -21.27 9.11
C MET A 425 -26.52 -22.63 8.41
N VAL A 426 -25.51 -23.41 8.79
CA VAL A 426 -25.30 -24.77 8.26
C VAL A 426 -26.50 -25.65 8.59
N GLN A 427 -26.97 -25.68 9.84
CA GLN A 427 -28.15 -26.44 10.23
C GLN A 427 -29.39 -26.01 9.44
N ASN A 428 -29.62 -24.70 9.29
CA ASN A 428 -30.76 -24.21 8.53
C ASN A 428 -30.70 -24.65 7.05
N LEU A 429 -29.51 -24.60 6.43
CA LEU A 429 -29.34 -25.03 5.03
C LEU A 429 -29.47 -26.57 4.89
N GLU A 430 -29.01 -27.35 5.86
CA GLU A 430 -29.22 -28.81 5.90
C GLU A 430 -30.70 -29.14 6.05
N ASP A 431 -31.43 -28.41 6.89
CA ASP A 431 -32.90 -28.57 7.03
C ASP A 431 -33.64 -28.20 5.76
N MET A 432 -33.11 -27.29 4.92
CA MET A 432 -33.63 -26.98 3.57
C MET A 432 -33.22 -28.02 2.52
N GLY A 433 -32.44 -29.06 2.89
CA GLY A 433 -32.07 -30.16 2.00
C GLY A 433 -30.74 -29.99 1.28
N PHE A 434 -29.93 -29.00 1.64
CA PHE A 434 -28.58 -28.83 1.07
C PHE A 434 -27.55 -29.72 1.78
N THR A 435 -26.60 -30.25 1.03
CA THR A 435 -25.46 -31.00 1.57
C THR A 435 -24.33 -30.02 1.91
N MET A 436 -24.09 -29.82 3.21
CA MET A 436 -23.07 -28.91 3.71
C MET A 436 -21.77 -29.66 4.02
N VAL A 437 -20.63 -29.20 3.45
CA VAL A 437 -19.34 -29.87 3.58
C VAL A 437 -18.34 -28.95 4.29
N PRO A 438 -17.90 -29.31 5.53
CA PRO A 438 -16.89 -28.51 6.22
C PRO A 438 -15.55 -28.54 5.51
N PHE A 439 -14.97 -27.36 5.25
CA PHE A 439 -13.73 -27.19 4.53
C PHE A 439 -12.66 -26.53 5.40
N GLY A 440 -11.45 -27.08 5.39
CA GLY A 440 -10.32 -26.51 6.13
C GLY A 440 -9.56 -25.47 5.32
N GLN A 441 -9.31 -24.29 5.90
CA GLN A 441 -8.48 -23.26 5.25
C GLN A 441 -6.97 -23.46 5.50
N GLY A 442 -6.53 -24.70 5.78
CA GLY A 442 -5.13 -25.10 5.92
C GLY A 442 -4.47 -25.42 4.57
N PHE A 443 -3.14 -25.56 4.56
CA PHE A 443 -2.39 -25.94 3.35
C PHE A 443 -2.87 -27.24 2.72
N LYS A 444 -3.26 -28.23 3.55
CA LYS A 444 -3.70 -29.55 3.09
C LYS A 444 -4.92 -29.47 2.19
N ASP A 445 -5.93 -28.66 2.59
CA ASP A 445 -7.20 -28.60 1.89
C ASP A 445 -7.19 -27.55 0.78
N MET A 446 -6.52 -26.39 1.03
CA MET A 446 -6.49 -25.28 0.08
C MET A 446 -5.48 -25.45 -1.07
N SER A 447 -4.34 -26.15 -0.86
CA SER A 447 -3.26 -26.17 -1.87
C SER A 447 -3.64 -26.84 -3.19
N PRO A 448 -4.24 -28.05 -3.21
CA PRO A 448 -4.60 -28.69 -4.46
C PRO A 448 -5.57 -27.86 -5.32
N PRO A 449 -6.73 -27.39 -4.80
CA PRO A 449 -7.67 -26.62 -5.60
C PRO A 449 -7.15 -25.21 -5.95
N SER A 450 -6.26 -24.61 -5.15
CA SER A 450 -5.61 -23.35 -5.52
C SER A 450 -4.71 -23.53 -6.75
N LYS A 451 -3.90 -24.56 -6.77
CA LYS A 451 -3.03 -24.88 -7.92
C LYS A 451 -3.85 -25.16 -9.18
N GLU A 452 -4.95 -25.88 -9.03
CA GLU A 452 -5.83 -26.19 -10.17
C GLU A 452 -6.58 -24.95 -10.66
N LEU A 453 -7.09 -24.07 -9.77
CA LEU A 453 -7.69 -22.79 -10.16
C LEU A 453 -6.70 -21.95 -10.99
N PHE A 454 -5.46 -21.86 -10.54
CA PHE A 454 -4.42 -21.12 -11.26
C PHE A 454 -4.14 -21.72 -12.64
N LYS A 455 -4.04 -23.05 -12.74
CA LYS A 455 -3.85 -23.78 -14.00
C LYS A 455 -5.00 -23.51 -14.96
N LEU A 456 -6.25 -23.68 -14.52
CA LEU A 456 -7.45 -23.45 -15.34
C LEU A 456 -7.53 -22.00 -15.85
N LEU A 457 -7.13 -21.01 -15.03
CA LEU A 457 -7.02 -19.61 -15.44
C LEU A 457 -5.93 -19.41 -16.49
N MET A 458 -4.75 -19.98 -16.28
CA MET A 458 -3.63 -19.90 -17.24
C MET A 458 -4.00 -20.48 -18.61
N GLU A 459 -4.68 -21.62 -18.63
CA GLU A 459 -5.15 -22.31 -19.83
C GLU A 459 -6.38 -21.64 -20.46
N GLY A 460 -7.04 -20.72 -19.72
CA GLY A 460 -8.30 -20.10 -20.16
C GLY A 460 -9.49 -21.06 -20.14
N ASN A 461 -9.44 -22.12 -19.32
CA ASN A 461 -10.44 -23.18 -19.19
C ASN A 461 -11.48 -22.92 -18.09
N ILE A 462 -11.56 -21.67 -17.61
CA ILE A 462 -12.52 -21.23 -16.61
C ILE A 462 -13.14 -19.88 -17.02
N LEU A 463 -14.46 -19.75 -16.86
CA LEU A 463 -15.22 -18.52 -17.10
C LEU A 463 -15.73 -17.97 -15.78
N HIS A 464 -15.63 -16.65 -15.58
CA HIS A 464 -16.16 -15.94 -14.40
C HIS A 464 -16.97 -14.69 -14.77
N GLY A 465 -17.25 -14.49 -16.04
CA GLY A 465 -18.14 -13.44 -16.52
C GLY A 465 -17.68 -12.00 -16.31
N GLY A 466 -16.42 -11.79 -16.00
CA GLY A 466 -15.87 -10.46 -15.76
C GLY A 466 -16.46 -9.74 -14.53
N ASN A 467 -16.96 -10.49 -13.53
CA ASN A 467 -17.50 -9.87 -12.30
C ASN A 467 -16.47 -8.95 -11.65
N PRO A 468 -16.73 -7.63 -11.49
CA PRO A 468 -15.75 -6.65 -11.05
C PRO A 468 -15.31 -6.85 -9.60
N VAL A 469 -16.19 -7.37 -8.73
CA VAL A 469 -15.87 -7.66 -7.34
C VAL A 469 -14.90 -8.83 -7.25
N LEU A 470 -15.18 -9.92 -8.00
CA LEU A 470 -14.29 -11.08 -8.03
C LEU A 470 -12.94 -10.74 -8.71
N LYS A 471 -12.94 -9.91 -9.76
CA LYS A 471 -11.72 -9.40 -10.40
C LYS A 471 -10.87 -8.60 -9.42
N TRP A 472 -11.49 -7.69 -8.67
CA TRP A 472 -10.79 -6.92 -7.64
C TRP A 472 -10.20 -7.83 -6.56
N MET A 473 -10.97 -8.80 -6.07
CA MET A 473 -10.48 -9.79 -5.09
C MET A 473 -9.32 -10.64 -5.64
N ALA A 474 -9.37 -11.04 -6.92
CA ALA A 474 -8.28 -11.77 -7.58
C ALA A 474 -6.97 -10.94 -7.62
N GLY A 475 -7.09 -9.62 -7.79
CA GLY A 475 -5.96 -8.70 -7.73
C GLY A 475 -5.35 -8.52 -6.34
N ASN A 476 -6.09 -8.85 -5.27
CA ASN A 476 -5.66 -8.68 -3.88
C ASN A 476 -5.01 -9.94 -3.28
N VAL A 477 -5.25 -11.11 -3.88
CA VAL A 477 -4.80 -12.38 -3.31
C VAL A 477 -3.29 -12.49 -3.26
N VAL A 478 -2.77 -12.75 -2.07
CA VAL A 478 -1.40 -13.17 -1.80
C VAL A 478 -1.40 -14.63 -1.39
N MET A 479 -0.47 -15.39 -1.91
CA MET A 479 -0.30 -16.79 -1.52
C MET A 479 0.79 -16.94 -0.46
N ARG A 480 0.49 -17.73 0.55
CA ARG A 480 1.49 -18.25 1.49
C ARG A 480 1.94 -19.62 1.01
N GLN A 481 3.25 -19.86 1.04
CA GLN A 481 3.84 -21.14 0.69
C GLN A 481 4.53 -21.74 1.93
N ASP A 482 4.37 -23.06 2.10
CA ASP A 482 5.13 -23.82 3.10
C ASP A 482 6.44 -24.37 2.50
N PRO A 483 7.37 -24.91 3.31
CA PRO A 483 8.62 -25.50 2.83
C PRO A 483 8.44 -26.70 1.89
N ALA A 484 7.28 -27.35 1.90
CA ALA A 484 6.96 -28.46 1.00
C ALA A 484 6.37 -28.00 -0.35
N GLY A 485 6.26 -26.68 -0.57
CA GLY A 485 5.72 -26.10 -1.80
C GLY A 485 4.19 -26.10 -1.89
N ASN A 486 3.48 -26.33 -0.76
CA ASN A 486 2.05 -26.14 -0.71
C ASN A 486 1.72 -24.66 -0.61
N ILE A 487 0.63 -24.25 -1.27
CA ILE A 487 0.18 -22.86 -1.31
C ILE A 487 -1.23 -22.72 -0.72
N LYS A 488 -1.51 -21.57 -0.14
CA LYS A 488 -2.87 -21.18 0.26
C LYS A 488 -3.03 -19.65 0.25
N PRO A 489 -4.24 -19.10 0.03
CA PRO A 489 -4.50 -17.68 0.22
C PRO A 489 -4.13 -17.24 1.65
N ASP A 490 -3.46 -16.09 1.76
CA ASP A 490 -3.07 -15.48 3.03
C ASP A 490 -3.90 -14.22 3.28
N LYS A 491 -4.98 -14.33 4.08
CA LYS A 491 -5.87 -13.20 4.41
C LYS A 491 -5.14 -12.09 5.18
N GLU A 492 -4.08 -12.41 5.95
CA GLU A 492 -3.32 -11.42 6.73
C GLU A 492 -2.39 -10.58 5.85
N LYS A 493 -1.83 -11.18 4.79
CA LYS A 493 -0.91 -10.51 3.87
C LYS A 493 -1.58 -9.94 2.64
N SER A 494 -2.81 -10.34 2.36
CA SER A 494 -3.60 -9.78 1.26
C SER A 494 -3.94 -8.32 1.56
N VAL A 495 -3.77 -7.46 0.57
CA VAL A 495 -3.90 -5.99 0.74
C VAL A 495 -5.33 -5.61 1.10
N GLU A 496 -6.32 -6.32 0.54
CA GLU A 496 -7.75 -6.13 0.72
C GLU A 496 -8.47 -7.49 0.76
N LYS A 497 -9.81 -7.46 0.68
CA LYS A 497 -10.68 -8.64 0.77
C LYS A 497 -10.43 -9.63 -0.37
N ILE A 498 -10.45 -10.92 -0.04
CA ILE A 498 -10.21 -12.05 -0.97
C ILE A 498 -11.26 -13.16 -0.85
N ASP A 499 -12.33 -12.91 -0.12
CA ASP A 499 -13.33 -13.90 0.27
C ASP A 499 -13.96 -14.63 -0.94
N GLY A 500 -14.18 -13.92 -2.04
CA GLY A 500 -14.67 -14.52 -3.30
C GLY A 500 -13.69 -15.50 -3.94
N ILE A 501 -12.39 -15.28 -3.79
CA ILE A 501 -11.39 -16.22 -4.30
C ILE A 501 -11.29 -17.45 -3.39
N VAL A 502 -11.37 -17.25 -2.07
CA VAL A 502 -11.44 -18.36 -1.11
C VAL A 502 -12.67 -19.22 -1.37
N ALA A 503 -13.84 -18.60 -1.55
CA ALA A 503 -15.08 -19.29 -1.93
C ALA A 503 -14.95 -20.02 -3.29
N SER A 504 -14.29 -19.41 -4.28
CA SER A 504 -14.04 -20.04 -5.59
C SER A 504 -13.18 -21.30 -5.47
N ILE A 505 -12.13 -21.26 -4.64
CA ILE A 505 -11.24 -22.40 -4.38
C ILE A 505 -12.02 -23.55 -3.72
N MET A 506 -12.86 -23.24 -2.71
CA MET A 506 -13.68 -24.23 -2.02
C MET A 506 -14.72 -24.85 -2.95
N ALA A 507 -15.40 -24.05 -3.77
CA ALA A 507 -16.37 -24.55 -4.75
C ALA A 507 -15.70 -25.47 -5.81
N LEU A 508 -14.54 -25.04 -6.29
CA LEU A 508 -13.77 -25.79 -7.29
C LEU A 508 -13.25 -27.12 -6.73
N ASP A 509 -12.83 -27.18 -5.46
CA ASP A 509 -12.44 -28.43 -4.81
C ASP A 509 -13.55 -29.48 -4.88
N ARG A 510 -14.79 -29.07 -4.51
CA ARG A 510 -15.94 -29.98 -4.55
C ARG A 510 -16.27 -30.43 -5.97
N CYS A 511 -16.18 -29.49 -6.90
CA CYS A 511 -16.41 -29.71 -8.31
C CYS A 511 -15.43 -30.73 -8.91
N ILE A 512 -14.15 -30.66 -8.56
CA ILE A 512 -13.08 -31.57 -9.05
C ILE A 512 -13.20 -32.95 -8.40
N ARG A 513 -13.41 -33.01 -7.07
CA ARG A 513 -13.48 -34.28 -6.33
C ARG A 513 -14.67 -35.14 -6.74
N ASN A 514 -15.77 -34.52 -7.08
CA ASN A 514 -17.02 -35.22 -7.41
C ASN A 514 -17.23 -35.38 -8.93
N GLY A 515 -16.37 -34.84 -9.80
CA GLY A 515 -16.25 -34.92 -11.25
C GLY A 515 -17.45 -35.39 -12.08
N ILE A 516 -17.40 -35.24 -13.37
CA ILE A 516 -18.45 -35.69 -14.32
C ILE A 516 -18.71 -37.22 -14.30
N GLY A 517 -17.92 -37.99 -13.55
CA GLY A 517 -17.92 -39.46 -13.56
C GLY A 517 -18.24 -40.16 -12.24
N SER A 518 -18.60 -39.44 -11.17
CA SER A 518 -18.94 -40.07 -9.87
C SER A 518 -20.44 -40.32 -9.68
N GLY A 519 -21.25 -40.25 -10.70
CA GLY A 519 -22.52 -40.95 -10.70
C GLY A 519 -22.26 -42.40 -10.38
N SER A 520 -22.80 -42.93 -9.24
CA SER A 520 -22.64 -44.30 -8.85
C SER A 520 -23.00 -45.18 -10.05
N VAL A 521 -22.12 -46.17 -10.39
CA VAL A 521 -22.37 -47.16 -11.40
C VAL A 521 -23.71 -47.89 -11.15
N TYR A 522 -24.26 -47.73 -9.93
CA TYR A 522 -25.57 -48.23 -9.51
C TYR A 522 -26.75 -47.31 -9.92
N ASP A 523 -26.54 -46.04 -10.27
CA ASP A 523 -27.62 -45.15 -10.76
C ASP A 523 -27.92 -45.34 -12.24
N GLU A 524 -27.00 -45.90 -13.03
CA GLU A 524 -27.19 -46.23 -14.44
C GLU A 524 -27.62 -47.71 -14.69
N ARG A 525 -27.41 -48.57 -13.72
CA ARG A 525 -27.84 -49.98 -13.79
C ARG A 525 -28.88 -50.19 -12.70
N GLY A 526 -30.16 -50.08 -13.07
CA GLY A 526 -31.24 -50.43 -12.15
C GLY A 526 -30.95 -51.77 -11.42
N VAL A 527 -31.30 -51.83 -10.13
CA VAL A 527 -31.14 -53.04 -9.32
C VAL A 527 -31.86 -54.18 -9.97
N ILE A 528 -31.12 -55.14 -10.55
CA ILE A 528 -31.69 -56.41 -10.96
C ILE A 528 -31.77 -57.24 -9.66
N ALA A 529 -32.99 -57.31 -9.09
CA ALA A 529 -33.31 -58.25 -8.03
C ALA A 529 -33.56 -59.60 -8.69
N PHE A 530 -32.82 -60.63 -8.30
CA PHE A 530 -33.08 -62.02 -8.59
C PHE A 530 -34.04 -62.60 -7.58
#